data_73ff7febf2df90b291941b9129adafab
#
_entry.id   73ff7febf2df90b291941b9129adafab
#
_cell.length_a   1.000
_cell.length_b   1.000
_cell.length_c   1.000
_cell.angle_alpha   90.00
_cell.angle_beta   90.00
_cell.angle_gamma   90.00
#
_symmetry.space_group_name_H-M   'P 1'
#
loop_
_entity.id
_entity.type
_entity.pdbx_description
1 polymer ?
#
loop_
_entity_poly.entity_id
_entity_poly.type
_entity_poly.pdbx_seq_one_letter_code
_entity_poly.pdbx_strand_id
1 'polypeptide(L)'
;MSKKMLLGVLAAVMLSGEISASPVLAQNLYADRDVTEIMETEEDAAETEHVFSVGNALEDKNGFVIENGVLTDYRGYETEIAIPAGVTSIGESAFEGKDIESVKVPDGVTALGYRAFYHCTKLKSVELPKTLQTIASYAFRSCENLESITVSGTSAKKGTVMIPGSVTEMKDFTFGGSDLIT
;
A
#
# COMPACT_ATOMS: atom_id res chain seq x y z
N MET A 1 17.99 31.30 -2.50
CA MET A 1 16.97 31.50 -1.46
C MET A 1 17.59 31.52 -0.07
N SER A 2 17.15 32.41 0.80
CA SER A 2 17.81 32.66 2.08
C SER A 2 17.40 31.60 3.12
N LYS A 3 18.39 31.07 3.89
CA LYS A 3 18.19 30.16 5.04
C LYS A 3 17.08 30.59 6.02
N LYS A 4 16.73 31.88 6.02
CA LYS A 4 15.68 32.45 6.89
C LYS A 4 14.24 32.07 6.45
N MET A 5 14.02 31.82 5.17
CA MET A 5 12.69 31.43 4.67
C MET A 5 12.36 29.96 4.98
N LEU A 6 13.36 29.09 4.89
CA LEU A 6 13.21 27.67 5.24
C LEU A 6 12.92 27.48 6.74
N LEU A 7 13.51 28.31 7.59
CA LEU A 7 13.26 28.27 9.04
C LEU A 7 11.83 28.73 9.40
N GLY A 8 11.23 29.60 8.60
CA GLY A 8 9.86 30.09 8.81
C GLY A 8 8.81 29.02 8.51
N VAL A 9 9.01 28.23 7.47
CA VAL A 9 8.10 27.12 7.12
C VAL A 9 8.19 25.99 8.14
N LEU A 10 9.40 25.68 8.62
CA LEU A 10 9.61 24.67 9.66
C LEU A 10 8.98 25.08 11.01
N ALA A 11 9.04 26.37 11.35
CA ALA A 11 8.43 26.89 12.56
C ALA A 11 6.89 26.89 12.52
N ALA A 12 6.30 27.11 11.33
CA ALA A 12 4.85 27.06 11.14
C ALA A 12 4.29 25.63 11.28
N VAL A 13 5.03 24.64 10.77
CA VAL A 13 4.65 23.21 10.89
C VAL A 13 4.77 22.70 12.33
N MET A 14 5.76 23.21 13.09
CA MET A 14 5.91 22.83 14.51
C MET A 14 4.85 23.46 15.42
N LEU A 15 4.25 24.59 15.04
CA LEU A 15 3.21 25.26 15.81
C LEU A 15 1.83 24.62 15.66
N SER A 16 1.60 23.84 14.61
CA SER A 16 0.34 23.10 14.40
C SER A 16 0.25 21.75 15.13
N GLY A 17 1.34 21.30 15.76
CA GLY A 17 1.35 20.11 16.63
C GLY A 17 1.26 18.76 15.92
N GLU A 18 1.42 18.70 14.61
CA GLU A 18 1.20 17.47 13.81
C GLU A 18 2.46 16.66 13.52
N ILE A 19 3.66 17.11 13.89
CA ILE A 19 4.87 16.27 13.77
C ILE A 19 5.71 16.37 15.03
N SER A 20 5.71 15.30 15.81
CA SER A 20 6.64 15.11 16.94
C SER A 20 7.96 14.51 16.45
N ALA A 21 8.70 15.27 15.62
CA ALA A 21 10.04 14.87 15.23
C ALA A 21 11.07 15.65 16.03
N SER A 22 12.05 14.96 16.62
CA SER A 22 13.15 15.61 17.33
C SER A 22 14.01 16.39 16.33
N PRO A 23 14.62 17.54 16.75
CA PRO A 23 15.45 18.37 15.87
C PRO A 23 16.64 17.65 15.23
N VAL A 24 17.08 16.53 15.81
CA VAL A 24 18.21 15.73 15.33
C VAL A 24 17.79 14.88 14.09
N LEU A 25 16.54 14.43 14.03
CA LEU A 25 16.02 13.69 12.87
C LEU A 25 15.84 14.60 11.64
N ALA A 26 15.42 15.84 11.85
CA ALA A 26 15.27 16.82 10.77
C ALA A 26 16.61 17.20 10.12
N GLN A 27 17.71 17.25 10.90
CA GLN A 27 19.03 17.58 10.37
C GLN A 27 19.64 16.46 9.50
N ASN A 28 19.37 15.21 9.81
CA ASN A 28 19.87 14.07 9.01
C ASN A 28 19.10 13.82 7.71
N LEU A 29 17.84 14.25 7.63
CA LEU A 29 17.05 14.12 6.41
C LEU A 29 17.47 15.11 5.30
N TYR A 30 18.11 16.23 5.66
CA TYR A 30 18.42 17.31 4.72
C TYR A 30 19.91 17.36 4.27
N ALA A 31 20.77 16.48 4.79
CA ALA A 31 22.22 16.57 4.52
C ALA A 31 22.64 16.06 3.14
N ASP A 32 21.78 15.36 2.39
CA ASP A 32 22.22 14.60 1.20
C ASP A 32 21.28 14.68 -0.01
N ARG A 33 20.47 15.73 -0.16
CA ARG A 33 19.56 15.86 -1.31
C ARG A 33 19.52 17.26 -1.89
N ASP A 34 19.81 17.33 -3.18
CA ASP A 34 19.66 18.50 -4.03
C ASP A 34 18.16 18.82 -4.22
N VAL A 35 17.67 19.79 -3.44
CA VAL A 35 16.26 20.23 -3.42
C VAL A 35 16.04 21.46 -4.31
N THR A 36 16.64 21.49 -5.50
CA THR A 36 16.58 22.66 -6.38
C THR A 36 15.39 22.71 -7.35
N GLU A 37 14.41 21.76 -7.31
CA GLU A 37 13.38 21.72 -8.35
C GLU A 37 11.92 21.53 -7.90
N ILE A 38 11.52 22.05 -6.72
CA ILE A 38 10.09 22.11 -6.40
C ILE A 38 9.77 23.47 -5.77
N MET A 39 9.62 24.50 -6.63
CA MET A 39 8.86 25.70 -6.30
C MET A 39 8.44 26.42 -7.57
N GLU A 40 7.23 26.18 -7.97
CA GLU A 40 6.35 27.16 -8.61
C GLU A 40 4.97 26.49 -8.81
N THR A 41 4.03 26.84 -8.00
CA THR A 41 2.80 27.60 -8.24
C THR A 41 1.89 27.48 -7.03
N GLU A 42 1.79 28.57 -6.26
CA GLU A 42 0.64 28.82 -5.39
C GLU A 42 -0.44 29.41 -6.29
N GLU A 43 -1.53 28.68 -6.47
CA GLU A 43 -2.93 29.15 -6.55
C GLU A 43 -3.82 27.97 -6.99
N ASP A 44 -4.51 27.44 -6.07
CA ASP A 44 -5.84 26.82 -6.03
C ASP A 44 -5.87 25.72 -4.96
N ALA A 45 -6.65 25.98 -3.91
CA ALA A 45 -6.88 25.05 -2.83
C ALA A 45 -7.81 23.92 -3.29
N ALA A 46 -7.22 22.89 -3.89
CA ALA A 46 -7.74 21.54 -3.91
C ALA A 46 -6.71 20.69 -3.17
N GLU A 47 -7.14 19.83 -2.25
CA GLU A 47 -6.31 18.96 -1.44
C GLU A 47 -5.27 18.24 -2.34
N THR A 48 -4.08 18.81 -2.45
CA THR A 48 -2.97 18.16 -3.13
C THR A 48 -2.45 17.09 -2.18
N GLU A 49 -2.71 15.84 -2.54
CA GLU A 49 -2.10 14.68 -1.89
C GLU A 49 -0.58 14.88 -1.86
N HIS A 50 0.00 14.94 -0.67
CA HIS A 50 1.46 15.04 -0.53
C HIS A 50 2.09 13.73 -0.98
N VAL A 51 2.61 13.73 -2.20
CA VAL A 51 3.33 12.60 -2.77
C VAL A 51 4.83 12.84 -2.59
N PHE A 52 5.51 11.99 -1.83
CA PHE A 52 6.96 12.00 -1.73
C PHE A 52 7.56 11.11 -2.82
N SER A 53 8.35 11.70 -3.72
CA SER A 53 9.09 10.95 -4.74
C SER A 53 10.44 10.49 -4.20
N VAL A 54 10.66 9.19 -4.13
CA VAL A 54 11.98 8.58 -3.87
C VAL A 54 12.37 7.81 -5.12
N GLY A 55 13.07 8.47 -6.02
CA GLY A 55 13.32 7.91 -7.35
C GLY A 55 12.05 7.94 -8.21
N ASN A 56 11.81 6.91 -9.03
CA ASN A 56 10.60 6.81 -9.86
C ASN A 56 9.39 6.21 -9.12
N ALA A 57 9.50 5.92 -7.83
CA ALA A 57 8.42 5.39 -7.01
C ALA A 57 7.72 6.52 -6.26
N LEU A 58 6.41 6.58 -6.34
CA LEU A 58 5.58 7.51 -5.59
C LEU A 58 5.06 6.80 -4.34
N GLU A 59 5.49 7.27 -3.16
CA GLU A 59 4.92 6.84 -1.88
C GLU A 59 3.80 7.81 -1.51
N ASP A 60 2.60 7.30 -1.32
CA ASP A 60 1.48 8.11 -0.87
C ASP A 60 1.50 8.33 0.66
N LYS A 61 0.64 9.22 1.16
CA LYS A 61 0.53 9.52 2.60
C LYS A 61 0.18 8.32 3.49
N ASN A 62 -0.33 7.24 2.90
CA ASN A 62 -0.70 6.01 3.59
C ASN A 62 0.39 4.93 3.51
N GLY A 63 1.54 5.25 2.89
CA GLY A 63 2.69 4.35 2.77
C GLY A 63 2.62 3.36 1.61
N PHE A 64 1.73 3.56 0.64
CA PHE A 64 1.71 2.76 -0.58
C PHE A 64 2.76 3.26 -1.56
N VAL A 65 3.68 2.39 -1.99
CA VAL A 65 4.68 2.68 -3.02
C VAL A 65 4.18 2.16 -4.35
N ILE A 66 3.91 3.07 -5.29
CA ILE A 66 3.29 2.74 -6.57
C ILE A 66 4.17 3.23 -7.72
N GLU A 67 4.49 2.33 -8.65
CA GLU A 67 5.27 2.61 -9.85
C GLU A 67 4.47 2.20 -11.09
N ASN A 68 4.14 3.14 -11.96
CA ASN A 68 3.43 2.86 -13.22
C ASN A 68 2.14 2.02 -13.01
N GLY A 69 1.38 2.29 -11.95
CA GLY A 69 0.17 1.56 -11.61
C GLY A 69 0.41 0.20 -10.92
N VAL A 70 1.65 -0.19 -10.68
CA VAL A 70 2.01 -1.39 -9.90
C VAL A 70 2.30 -0.98 -8.46
N LEU A 71 1.59 -1.57 -7.50
CA LEU A 71 1.93 -1.44 -6.09
C LEU A 71 3.15 -2.33 -5.79
N THR A 72 4.30 -1.73 -5.49
CA THR A 72 5.58 -2.44 -5.31
C THR A 72 5.95 -2.67 -3.86
N ASP A 73 5.46 -1.84 -2.93
CA ASP A 73 5.72 -1.99 -1.49
C ASP A 73 4.63 -1.29 -0.67
N TYR A 74 4.48 -1.68 0.58
CA TYR A 74 3.67 -1.02 1.59
C TYR A 74 4.52 -0.71 2.82
N ARG A 75 4.64 0.58 3.17
CA ARG A 75 5.43 1.09 4.30
C ARG A 75 4.58 1.72 5.39
N GLY A 76 3.25 1.67 5.22
CA GLY A 76 2.31 2.16 6.21
C GLY A 76 2.24 1.29 7.46
N TYR A 77 1.52 1.78 8.46
CA TYR A 77 1.34 1.12 9.77
C TYR A 77 -0.11 0.70 10.01
N GLU A 78 -1.02 1.03 9.10
CA GLU A 78 -2.42 0.65 9.20
C GLU A 78 -2.58 -0.86 9.02
N THR A 79 -3.43 -1.46 9.84
CA THR A 79 -3.72 -2.90 9.78
C THR A 79 -4.94 -3.21 8.91
N GLU A 80 -5.84 -2.26 8.75
CA GLU A 80 -6.99 -2.34 7.86
C GLU A 80 -6.77 -1.39 6.67
N ILE A 81 -6.45 -1.93 5.52
CA ILE A 81 -6.02 -1.13 4.37
C ILE A 81 -6.98 -1.24 3.20
N ALA A 82 -7.21 -0.09 2.55
CA ALA A 82 -7.82 -0.01 1.23
C ALA A 82 -6.76 0.47 0.24
N ILE A 83 -6.40 -0.39 -0.70
CA ILE A 83 -5.42 -0.04 -1.74
C ILE A 83 -6.03 1.08 -2.60
N PRO A 84 -5.25 2.14 -2.94
CA PRO A 84 -5.79 3.29 -3.66
C PRO A 84 -6.25 2.95 -5.08
N ALA A 85 -7.21 3.71 -5.57
CA ALA A 85 -7.66 3.61 -6.96
C ALA A 85 -6.52 3.96 -7.93
N GLY A 86 -6.55 3.37 -9.14
CA GLY A 86 -5.49 3.56 -10.13
C GLY A 86 -4.40 2.49 -10.09
N VAL A 87 -4.32 1.68 -9.01
CA VAL A 87 -3.48 0.48 -9.01
C VAL A 87 -4.06 -0.55 -9.97
N THR A 88 -3.23 -1.06 -10.86
CA THR A 88 -3.60 -2.07 -11.89
C THR A 88 -3.08 -3.46 -11.56
N SER A 89 -2.04 -3.55 -10.73
CA SER A 89 -1.51 -4.83 -10.22
C SER A 89 -0.82 -4.67 -8.87
N ILE A 90 -0.85 -5.74 -8.08
CA ILE A 90 -0.03 -5.87 -6.87
C ILE A 90 1.26 -6.57 -7.29
N GLY A 91 2.39 -5.94 -7.01
CA GLY A 91 3.71 -6.43 -7.39
C GLY A 91 4.18 -7.63 -6.58
N GLU A 92 5.35 -8.15 -6.96
CA GLU A 92 6.03 -9.21 -6.23
C GLU A 92 6.37 -8.75 -4.81
N SER A 93 6.03 -9.58 -3.82
CA SER A 93 6.32 -9.37 -2.40
C SER A 93 5.83 -8.03 -1.81
N ALA A 94 4.89 -7.33 -2.45
CA ALA A 94 4.47 -5.97 -2.06
C ALA A 94 3.97 -5.87 -0.60
N PHE A 95 3.37 -6.93 -0.07
CA PHE A 95 2.92 -7.02 1.32
C PHE A 95 3.60 -8.17 2.08
N GLU A 96 4.70 -8.73 1.59
CA GLU A 96 5.36 -9.86 2.25
C GLU A 96 5.71 -9.55 3.71
N GLY A 97 5.20 -10.37 4.63
CA GLY A 97 5.47 -10.26 6.07
C GLY A 97 4.86 -9.04 6.76
N LYS A 98 3.97 -8.29 6.10
CA LYS A 98 3.34 -7.11 6.72
C LYS A 98 2.27 -7.49 7.75
N ASP A 99 2.18 -6.68 8.79
CA ASP A 99 1.25 -6.86 9.93
C ASP A 99 -0.16 -6.32 9.62
N ILE A 100 -0.70 -6.64 8.47
CA ILE A 100 -2.04 -6.23 8.02
C ILE A 100 -3.09 -7.26 8.44
N GLU A 101 -4.28 -6.79 8.82
CA GLU A 101 -5.42 -7.64 9.22
C GLU A 101 -6.50 -7.73 8.16
N SER A 102 -6.74 -6.67 7.42
CA SER A 102 -7.69 -6.68 6.31
C SER A 102 -7.20 -5.87 5.12
N VAL A 103 -7.51 -6.36 3.92
CA VAL A 103 -7.13 -5.70 2.67
C VAL A 103 -8.34 -5.61 1.74
N LYS A 104 -8.62 -4.40 1.27
CA LYS A 104 -9.55 -4.17 0.16
C LYS A 104 -8.76 -3.82 -1.10
N VAL A 105 -8.84 -4.70 -2.10
CA VAL A 105 -8.22 -4.50 -3.41
C VAL A 105 -9.22 -3.80 -4.33
N PRO A 106 -8.86 -2.65 -4.95
CA PRO A 106 -9.80 -1.85 -5.74
C PRO A 106 -10.10 -2.49 -7.10
N ASP A 107 -11.24 -2.13 -7.66
CA ASP A 107 -11.55 -2.43 -9.05
C ASP A 107 -10.49 -1.79 -9.97
N GLY A 108 -10.11 -2.52 -11.04
CA GLY A 108 -9.00 -2.15 -11.91
C GLY A 108 -7.75 -3.02 -11.70
N VAL A 109 -7.55 -3.59 -10.51
CA VAL A 109 -6.48 -4.57 -10.31
C VAL A 109 -6.80 -5.86 -11.06
N THR A 110 -5.85 -6.29 -11.90
CA THR A 110 -5.98 -7.49 -12.74
C THR A 110 -5.05 -8.63 -12.33
N ALA A 111 -4.01 -8.34 -11.56
CA ALA A 111 -3.01 -9.34 -11.17
C ALA A 111 -2.54 -9.18 -9.73
N LEU A 112 -2.38 -10.32 -9.04
CA LEU A 112 -1.61 -10.45 -7.82
C LEU A 112 -0.29 -11.13 -8.15
N GLY A 113 0.82 -10.46 -7.81
CA GLY A 113 2.18 -10.91 -8.06
C GLY A 113 2.61 -12.09 -7.20
N TYR A 114 3.79 -12.63 -7.53
CA TYR A 114 4.46 -13.67 -6.76
C TYR A 114 4.64 -13.21 -5.31
N ARG A 115 4.21 -14.02 -4.34
CA ARG A 115 4.29 -13.71 -2.90
C ARG A 115 3.62 -12.39 -2.48
N ALA A 116 2.67 -11.86 -3.22
CA ALA A 116 2.09 -10.54 -2.95
C ALA A 116 1.70 -10.32 -1.48
N PHE A 117 1.13 -11.33 -0.82
CA PHE A 117 0.75 -11.35 0.61
C PHE A 117 1.42 -12.52 1.36
N TYR A 118 2.59 -12.97 0.91
CA TYR A 118 3.29 -14.07 1.55
C TYR A 118 3.61 -13.75 3.01
N HIS A 119 3.33 -14.73 3.89
CA HIS A 119 3.63 -14.63 5.32
C HIS A 119 2.97 -13.41 6.04
N CYS A 120 1.81 -12.94 5.54
CA CYS A 120 0.97 -11.99 6.26
C CYS A 120 0.21 -12.73 7.36
N THR A 121 0.89 -13.08 8.45
CA THR A 121 0.35 -13.96 9.49
C THR A 121 -0.85 -13.39 10.24
N LYS A 122 -1.03 -12.07 10.23
CA LYS A 122 -2.19 -11.40 10.88
C LYS A 122 -3.37 -11.18 9.94
N LEU A 123 -3.21 -11.45 8.64
CA LEU A 123 -4.26 -11.21 7.63
C LEU A 123 -5.45 -12.13 7.86
N LYS A 124 -6.63 -11.53 8.11
CA LYS A 124 -7.91 -12.22 8.39
C LYS A 124 -8.85 -12.20 7.20
N SER A 125 -8.86 -11.09 6.45
CA SER A 125 -9.81 -10.93 5.34
C SER A 125 -9.22 -10.19 4.15
N VAL A 126 -9.63 -10.62 2.95
CA VAL A 126 -9.27 -9.96 1.69
C VAL A 126 -10.51 -9.79 0.83
N GLU A 127 -10.76 -8.56 0.37
CA GLU A 127 -11.78 -8.28 -0.65
C GLU A 127 -11.07 -8.14 -2.01
N LEU A 128 -11.37 -9.07 -2.94
CA LEU A 128 -10.81 -9.10 -4.29
C LEU A 128 -11.73 -8.39 -5.28
N PRO A 129 -11.17 -7.68 -6.28
CA PRO A 129 -11.97 -7.02 -7.30
C PRO A 129 -12.52 -8.02 -8.33
N LYS A 130 -13.64 -7.64 -8.97
CA LYS A 130 -14.22 -8.42 -10.09
C LYS A 130 -13.35 -8.41 -11.35
N THR A 131 -12.35 -7.54 -11.41
CA THR A 131 -11.43 -7.39 -12.54
C THR A 131 -10.21 -8.30 -12.48
N LEU A 132 -10.00 -9.01 -11.35
CA LEU A 132 -8.84 -9.86 -11.13
C LEU A 132 -8.81 -11.02 -12.12
N GLN A 133 -7.70 -11.23 -12.81
CA GLN A 133 -7.49 -12.25 -13.84
C GLN A 133 -6.46 -13.29 -13.45
N THR A 134 -5.40 -12.88 -12.74
CA THR A 134 -4.29 -13.77 -12.39
C THR A 134 -3.90 -13.67 -10.94
N ILE A 135 -3.61 -14.82 -10.34
CA ILE A 135 -3.04 -14.94 -8.99
C ILE A 135 -1.79 -15.79 -9.09
N ALA A 136 -0.63 -15.18 -8.85
CA ALA A 136 0.64 -15.86 -8.97
C ALA A 136 0.91 -16.82 -7.80
N SER A 137 1.97 -17.63 -7.93
CA SER A 137 2.37 -18.61 -6.91
C SER A 137 2.64 -17.95 -5.58
N TYR A 138 2.26 -18.63 -4.52
CA TYR A 138 2.50 -18.21 -3.13
C TYR A 138 1.80 -16.90 -2.71
N ALA A 139 0.86 -16.38 -3.48
CA ALA A 139 0.26 -15.06 -3.24
C ALA A 139 -0.27 -14.89 -1.81
N PHE A 140 -0.91 -15.92 -1.24
CA PHE A 140 -1.43 -15.94 0.15
C PHE A 140 -0.82 -17.08 0.98
N ARG A 141 0.37 -17.55 0.61
CA ARG A 141 1.00 -18.63 1.37
C ARG A 141 1.40 -18.16 2.76
N SER A 142 1.19 -19.01 3.76
CA SER A 142 1.48 -18.74 5.17
C SER A 142 0.73 -17.53 5.75
N CYS A 143 -0.48 -17.27 5.24
CA CYS A 143 -1.45 -16.37 5.89
C CYS A 143 -2.27 -17.21 6.90
N GLU A 144 -1.66 -17.52 8.04
CA GLU A 144 -2.17 -18.50 9.01
C GLU A 144 -3.54 -18.12 9.60
N ASN A 145 -3.81 -16.82 9.75
CA ASN A 145 -5.07 -16.33 10.29
C ASN A 145 -6.10 -15.91 9.23
N LEU A 146 -5.86 -16.24 7.95
CA LEU A 146 -6.78 -15.86 6.88
C LEU A 146 -8.11 -16.62 7.02
N GLU A 147 -9.18 -15.89 7.31
CA GLU A 147 -10.52 -16.44 7.58
C GLU A 147 -11.47 -16.32 6.39
N SER A 148 -11.28 -15.32 5.54
CA SER A 148 -12.18 -15.12 4.40
C SER A 148 -11.52 -14.38 3.23
N ILE A 149 -11.91 -14.80 2.03
CA ILE A 149 -11.66 -14.07 0.79
C ILE A 149 -13.01 -13.83 0.12
N THR A 150 -13.28 -12.59 -0.23
CA THR A 150 -14.55 -12.14 -0.79
C THR A 150 -14.35 -11.44 -2.12
N VAL A 151 -15.41 -11.26 -2.86
CA VAL A 151 -15.41 -10.50 -4.11
C VAL A 151 -16.16 -9.18 -3.88
N SER A 152 -15.67 -8.11 -4.42
CA SER A 152 -16.22 -6.75 -4.32
C SER A 152 -17.74 -6.73 -4.48
N GLY A 153 -18.44 -6.13 -3.51
CA GLY A 153 -19.90 -6.07 -3.50
C GLY A 153 -20.61 -7.35 -3.06
N THR A 154 -19.89 -8.34 -2.51
CA THR A 154 -20.50 -9.54 -1.89
C THR A 154 -20.37 -9.46 -0.37
N SER A 155 -21.35 -10.02 0.34
CA SER A 155 -21.25 -10.19 1.80
C SER A 155 -20.67 -11.55 2.11
N ALA A 156 -19.57 -11.58 2.84
CA ALA A 156 -18.96 -12.82 3.25
C ALA A 156 -19.35 -13.22 4.67
N LYS A 157 -19.44 -14.53 4.87
CA LYS A 157 -19.41 -15.12 6.20
C LYS A 157 -17.99 -15.60 6.51
N LYS A 158 -17.62 -15.65 7.76
CA LYS A 158 -16.36 -16.28 8.20
C LYS A 158 -16.26 -17.69 7.60
N GLY A 159 -15.07 -18.05 7.13
CA GLY A 159 -14.83 -19.33 6.45
C GLY A 159 -15.23 -19.35 4.96
N THR A 160 -15.51 -18.20 4.35
CA THR A 160 -15.86 -18.12 2.94
C THR A 160 -14.66 -17.77 2.08
N VAL A 161 -14.36 -18.60 1.09
CA VAL A 161 -13.40 -18.31 0.03
C VAL A 161 -14.14 -18.12 -1.28
N MET A 162 -14.12 -16.91 -1.81
CA MET A 162 -14.72 -16.57 -3.10
C MET A 162 -13.62 -16.06 -4.02
N ILE A 163 -13.41 -16.76 -5.12
CA ILE A 163 -12.50 -16.31 -6.17
C ILE A 163 -13.33 -15.65 -7.27
N PRO A 164 -12.95 -14.44 -7.75
CA PRO A 164 -13.67 -13.79 -8.84
C PRO A 164 -13.78 -14.70 -10.07
N GLY A 165 -14.94 -14.73 -10.71
CA GLY A 165 -15.15 -15.52 -11.93
C GLY A 165 -14.32 -15.06 -13.14
N SER A 166 -13.69 -13.90 -13.05
CA SER A 166 -12.74 -13.35 -14.02
C SER A 166 -11.34 -13.97 -13.92
N VAL A 167 -11.03 -14.68 -12.82
CA VAL A 167 -9.71 -15.31 -12.64
C VAL A 167 -9.60 -16.49 -13.61
N THR A 168 -8.69 -16.38 -14.56
CA THR A 168 -8.37 -17.38 -15.56
C THR A 168 -7.13 -18.19 -15.23
N GLU A 169 -6.28 -17.67 -14.34
CA GLU A 169 -5.03 -18.30 -13.95
C GLU A 169 -4.77 -18.16 -12.46
N MET A 170 -4.59 -19.27 -11.77
CA MET A 170 -4.13 -19.34 -10.39
C MET A 170 -2.98 -20.35 -10.31
N LYS A 171 -1.83 -19.87 -9.85
CA LYS A 171 -0.60 -20.66 -9.80
C LYS A 171 -0.50 -21.51 -8.52
N ASP A 172 0.53 -22.35 -8.49
CA ASP A 172 0.75 -23.32 -7.42
C ASP A 172 0.97 -22.67 -6.04
N PHE A 173 0.53 -23.40 -5.02
CA PHE A 173 0.73 -23.03 -3.61
C PHE A 173 0.16 -21.65 -3.21
N THR A 174 -0.79 -21.12 -3.95
CA THR A 174 -1.40 -19.79 -3.66
C THR A 174 -1.84 -19.68 -2.21
N PHE A 175 -2.44 -20.72 -1.62
CA PHE A 175 -2.96 -20.76 -0.24
C PHE A 175 -2.22 -21.75 0.67
N GLY A 176 -1.03 -22.22 0.30
CA GLY A 176 -0.28 -23.20 1.10
C GLY A 176 0.02 -22.69 2.52
N GLY A 177 -0.39 -23.45 3.55
CA GLY A 177 -0.20 -23.04 4.96
C GLY A 177 -1.13 -21.93 5.44
N SER A 178 -2.28 -21.76 4.78
CA SER A 178 -3.39 -20.92 5.28
C SER A 178 -4.46 -21.85 5.87
N ASP A 179 -5.05 -21.46 7.01
CA ASP A 179 -6.11 -22.25 7.68
C ASP A 179 -7.47 -22.22 6.97
N LEU A 180 -7.55 -21.56 5.81
CA LEU A 180 -8.76 -21.49 4.99
C LEU A 180 -9.21 -22.84 4.41
N ILE A 181 -8.30 -23.81 4.33
CA ILE A 181 -8.52 -25.08 3.65
C ILE A 181 -8.19 -26.22 4.64
N THR A 182 -9.02 -26.39 5.64
CA THR A 182 -9.07 -27.58 6.51
C THR A 182 -10.35 -28.36 6.25
#